data_2d39b314286e9feb537855045f6a437c
#
_entry.id   2d39b314286e9feb537855045f6a437c
#
_cell.length_a   1.000
_cell.length_b   1.000
_cell.length_c   1.000
_cell.angle_alpha   90.00
_cell.angle_beta   90.00
_cell.angle_gamma   90.00
#
_symmetry.space_group_name_H-M   'P 1'
#
loop_
_entity.id
_entity.type
_entity.pdbx_description
1 polymer ?
#
loop_
_entity_poly.entity_id
_entity_poly.type
_entity_poly.pdbx_seq_one_letter_code
_entity_poly.pdbx_strand_id
1 'polypeptide(L)'
;MPELPEVEVVRRGLERQVVGRTIRSAEVLHPRAVRRHAAGRDDFEAAIRGLVVTAALRRGKYLWLPVAQDSPGSVAEDALLAHLGMSGQLLLNEPDDPVSSHVRVRFTFTDSGPELRFTDQRTFGHILLDRGGAALPAPIAHIAPDPLEAAYDEEAVLDRLRTRQTGIKRALLDQSLISGVGNIYADEALWRAKTHWAKATSSMRRAGAARLLAAVREVLAEALAAGGTSFDSLYVNVNGESGYFSRSLAVYGREGEPCPRCGTPVRRDPFMNRSAYSCPVCQPRPRPRQGERDLRSRST
;
A
#
# COMPACT_ATOMS: atom_id res chain seq x y z
N MET A 1 -3.90 0.68 7.42
CA MET A 1 -2.61 0.82 6.71
C MET A 1 -2.93 1.21 5.28
N PRO A 2 -2.39 2.31 4.79
CA PRO A 2 -2.55 2.68 3.39
C PRO A 2 -2.20 1.51 2.48
N GLU A 3 -3.09 1.19 1.54
CA GLU A 3 -2.89 0.18 0.51
C GLU A 3 -2.56 0.89 -0.82
N LEU A 4 -2.56 0.19 -1.94
CA LEU A 4 -2.16 0.78 -3.23
C LEU A 4 -2.92 2.07 -3.59
N PRO A 5 -4.26 2.14 -3.52
CA PRO A 5 -4.97 3.34 -3.94
C PRO A 5 -4.62 4.58 -3.12
N GLU A 6 -4.48 4.44 -1.79
CA GLU A 6 -4.11 5.54 -0.91
C GLU A 6 -2.69 6.05 -1.22
N VAL A 7 -1.74 5.12 -1.42
CA VAL A 7 -0.35 5.49 -1.76
C VAL A 7 -0.27 6.14 -3.15
N GLU A 8 -1.07 5.68 -4.11
CA GLU A 8 -1.12 6.27 -5.46
C GLU A 8 -1.70 7.70 -5.45
N VAL A 9 -2.72 7.95 -4.63
CA VAL A 9 -3.28 9.31 -4.46
C VAL A 9 -2.21 10.27 -3.92
N VAL A 10 -1.44 9.83 -2.91
CA VAL A 10 -0.30 10.61 -2.38
C VAL A 10 0.76 10.81 -3.46
N ARG A 11 1.17 9.75 -4.19
CA ARG A 11 2.14 9.86 -5.29
C ARG A 11 1.74 10.90 -6.32
N ARG A 12 0.48 10.88 -6.78
CA ARG A 12 -0.03 11.88 -7.75
C ARG A 12 -0.01 13.31 -7.20
N GLY A 13 -0.26 13.46 -5.89
CA GLY A 13 -0.13 14.75 -5.23
C GLY A 13 1.31 15.26 -5.24
N LEU A 14 2.28 14.40 -4.87
CA LEU A 14 3.70 14.72 -4.89
C LEU A 14 4.21 15.02 -6.32
N GLU A 15 3.72 14.28 -7.33
CA GLU A 15 4.06 14.53 -8.73
C GLU A 15 3.70 15.94 -9.17
N ARG A 16 2.54 16.45 -8.76
CA ARG A 16 2.08 17.79 -9.14
C ARG A 16 2.71 18.92 -8.33
N GLN A 17 3.08 18.66 -7.08
CA GLN A 17 3.40 19.71 -6.11
C GLN A 17 4.87 19.72 -5.65
N VAL A 18 5.59 18.60 -5.86
CA VAL A 18 6.96 18.43 -5.31
C VAL A 18 7.99 18.18 -6.42
N VAL A 19 7.58 17.55 -7.52
CA VAL A 19 8.49 17.32 -8.66
C VAL A 19 8.94 18.66 -9.25
N GLY A 20 10.24 18.76 -9.54
CA GLY A 20 10.91 19.98 -10.03
C GLY A 20 11.42 20.89 -8.92
N ARG A 21 11.11 20.60 -7.65
CA ARG A 21 11.56 21.45 -6.52
C ARG A 21 12.88 20.95 -5.96
N THR A 22 13.74 21.90 -5.57
CA THR A 22 15.04 21.63 -4.93
C THR A 22 14.89 21.64 -3.42
N ILE A 23 15.32 20.55 -2.76
CA ILE A 23 15.28 20.43 -1.30
C ILE A 23 16.33 21.34 -0.67
N ARG A 24 15.90 22.38 0.05
CA ARG A 24 16.78 23.27 0.83
C ARG A 24 17.33 22.56 2.05
N SER A 25 16.47 21.87 2.81
CA SER A 25 16.83 21.13 4.00
C SER A 25 15.80 20.06 4.34
N ALA A 26 16.24 19.05 5.09
CA ALA A 26 15.36 18.22 5.87
C ALA A 26 15.69 18.38 7.35
N GLU A 27 14.67 18.29 8.18
CA GLU A 27 14.76 18.26 9.63
C GLU A 27 14.07 16.99 10.14
N VAL A 28 14.83 16.09 10.74
CA VAL A 28 14.32 14.84 11.33
C VAL A 28 13.93 15.10 12.78
N LEU A 29 12.65 15.26 13.03
CA LEU A 29 12.11 15.52 14.37
C LEU A 29 11.97 14.26 15.22
N HIS A 30 11.97 13.07 14.60
CA HIS A 30 11.92 11.81 15.30
C HIS A 30 12.78 10.74 14.61
N PRO A 31 13.82 10.18 15.29
CA PRO A 31 14.84 9.33 14.65
C PRO A 31 14.26 8.01 14.08
N ARG A 32 13.15 7.51 14.63
CA ARG A 32 12.49 6.31 14.07
C ARG A 32 11.98 6.50 12.65
N ALA A 33 11.75 7.73 12.19
CA ALA A 33 11.31 7.98 10.83
C ALA A 33 12.38 7.62 9.80
N VAL A 34 13.64 7.76 10.15
CA VAL A 34 14.79 7.44 9.28
C VAL A 34 15.56 6.18 9.73
N ARG A 35 14.98 5.35 10.59
CA ARG A 35 15.64 4.15 11.17
C ARG A 35 16.17 3.14 10.14
N ARG A 36 15.74 3.23 8.89
CA ARG A 36 16.21 2.38 7.79
C ARG A 36 17.28 3.06 6.93
N HIS A 37 17.59 4.30 7.20
CA HIS A 37 18.74 4.98 6.62
C HIS A 37 19.98 4.60 7.43
N ALA A 38 20.84 3.75 6.87
CA ALA A 38 21.91 3.08 7.62
C ALA A 38 22.94 4.04 8.23
N ALA A 39 23.23 5.16 7.55
CA ALA A 39 24.18 6.18 8.01
C ALA A 39 23.59 7.13 9.07
N GLY A 40 22.29 6.98 9.40
CA GLY A 40 21.65 7.72 10.47
C GLY A 40 21.08 9.09 10.07
N ARG A 41 20.60 9.81 11.08
CA ARG A 41 19.89 11.08 10.91
C ARG A 41 20.71 12.15 10.24
N ASP A 42 21.90 12.41 10.78
CA ASP A 42 22.72 13.56 10.35
C ASP A 42 23.20 13.40 8.90
N ASP A 43 23.54 12.17 8.51
CA ASP A 43 23.84 11.84 7.12
C ASP A 43 22.61 12.02 6.22
N PHE A 44 21.44 11.56 6.64
CA PHE A 44 20.21 11.74 5.89
C PHE A 44 19.92 13.23 5.61
N GLU A 45 19.97 14.07 6.64
CA GLU A 45 19.72 15.51 6.53
C GLU A 45 20.76 16.22 5.64
N ALA A 46 22.03 15.80 5.72
CA ALA A 46 23.11 16.35 4.89
C ALA A 46 23.02 15.88 3.44
N ALA A 47 22.76 14.59 3.23
CA ALA A 47 22.81 13.95 1.92
C ALA A 47 21.71 14.39 0.96
N ILE A 48 20.54 14.82 1.47
CA ILE A 48 19.42 15.23 0.63
C ILE A 48 19.40 16.74 0.32
N ARG A 49 20.24 17.51 0.97
CA ARG A 49 20.30 18.96 0.75
C ARG A 49 20.79 19.28 -0.66
N GLY A 50 20.09 20.17 -1.35
CA GLY A 50 20.42 20.61 -2.71
C GLY A 50 20.01 19.62 -3.79
N LEU A 51 19.33 18.52 -3.46
CA LEU A 51 18.82 17.59 -4.47
C LEU A 51 17.48 18.08 -5.04
N VAL A 52 17.32 17.93 -6.36
CA VAL A 52 16.07 18.18 -7.08
C VAL A 52 15.26 16.89 -7.15
N VAL A 53 13.98 16.98 -6.83
CA VAL A 53 13.04 15.90 -7.05
C VAL A 53 12.66 15.83 -8.52
N THR A 54 12.95 14.73 -9.21
CA THR A 54 12.76 14.62 -10.67
C THR A 54 11.49 13.86 -11.08
N ALA A 55 10.98 13.00 -10.22
CA ALA A 55 9.76 12.23 -10.44
C ALA A 55 9.13 11.79 -9.11
N ALA A 56 7.90 11.25 -9.18
CA ALA A 56 7.26 10.54 -8.08
C ALA A 56 6.80 9.17 -8.59
N LEU A 57 7.36 8.11 -8.03
CA LEU A 57 7.14 6.74 -8.46
C LEU A 57 6.59 5.89 -7.33
N ARG A 58 5.97 4.75 -7.66
CA ARG A 58 5.35 3.83 -6.69
C ARG A 58 5.50 2.38 -7.16
N ARG A 59 5.64 1.48 -6.19
CA ARG A 59 5.42 0.04 -6.36
C ARG A 59 4.65 -0.50 -5.15
N GLY A 60 3.45 -1.03 -5.38
CA GLY A 60 2.58 -1.49 -4.32
C GLY A 60 2.28 -0.40 -3.29
N LYS A 61 2.79 -0.56 -2.07
CA LYS A 61 2.58 0.35 -0.93
C LYS A 61 3.79 1.24 -0.63
N TYR A 62 4.80 1.19 -1.47
CA TYR A 62 5.99 2.02 -1.39
C TYR A 62 5.94 3.12 -2.46
N LEU A 63 6.34 4.31 -2.09
CA LEU A 63 6.57 5.38 -3.03
C LEU A 63 8.00 5.89 -2.91
N TRP A 64 8.56 6.40 -3.99
CA TRP A 64 9.86 7.04 -3.95
C TRP A 64 9.91 8.22 -4.90
N LEU A 65 10.80 9.13 -4.56
CA LEU A 65 11.10 10.31 -5.33
C LEU A 65 12.54 10.16 -5.84
N PRO A 66 12.74 9.87 -7.13
CA PRO A 66 14.05 9.99 -7.76
C PRO A 66 14.58 11.41 -7.60
N VAL A 67 15.86 11.54 -7.21
CA VAL A 67 16.50 12.81 -6.96
C VAL A 67 17.82 12.93 -7.71
N ALA A 68 18.14 14.15 -8.15
CA ALA A 68 19.36 14.50 -8.88
C ALA A 68 20.08 15.68 -8.23
N GLN A 69 21.33 15.91 -8.58
CA GLN A 69 22.00 17.16 -8.26
C GLN A 69 21.32 18.32 -9.00
N ASP A 70 21.23 19.48 -8.37
CA ASP A 70 20.69 20.69 -9.01
C ASP A 70 21.72 21.32 -9.93
N SER A 71 21.95 20.68 -11.07
CA SER A 71 22.87 21.16 -12.10
C SER A 71 22.37 20.75 -13.50
N PRO A 72 22.66 21.57 -14.53
CA PRO A 72 22.22 21.28 -15.89
C PRO A 72 22.69 19.91 -16.38
N GLY A 73 21.74 19.11 -16.90
CA GLY A 73 22.02 17.78 -17.43
C GLY A 73 22.17 16.67 -16.40
N SER A 74 22.00 16.94 -15.11
CA SER A 74 22.01 15.91 -14.05
C SER A 74 20.89 14.92 -14.25
N VAL A 75 21.21 13.64 -14.10
CA VAL A 75 20.26 12.53 -14.14
C VAL A 75 20.02 12.06 -12.71
N ALA A 76 18.80 11.66 -12.39
CA ALA A 76 18.51 11.07 -11.09
C ALA A 76 19.20 9.70 -10.96
N GLU A 77 20.01 9.57 -9.93
CA GLU A 77 20.67 8.31 -9.56
C GLU A 77 20.10 7.74 -8.25
N ASP A 78 19.82 8.62 -7.31
CA ASP A 78 19.36 8.27 -5.96
C ASP A 78 17.83 8.38 -5.82
N ALA A 79 17.27 7.81 -4.77
CA ALA A 79 15.85 7.88 -4.48
C ALA A 79 15.56 8.15 -3.00
N LEU A 80 14.66 9.08 -2.74
CA LEU A 80 14.03 9.24 -1.43
C LEU A 80 12.86 8.27 -1.33
N LEU A 81 13.08 7.10 -0.71
CA LEU A 81 12.07 6.06 -0.53
C LEU A 81 11.26 6.30 0.73
N ALA A 82 9.93 6.21 0.60
CA ALA A 82 9.00 6.33 1.72
C ALA A 82 8.05 5.13 1.81
N HIS A 83 7.75 4.72 3.04
CA HIS A 83 6.67 3.79 3.38
C HIS A 83 5.80 4.40 4.47
N LEU A 84 4.52 4.54 4.20
CA LEU A 84 3.60 5.26 5.10
C LEU A 84 3.26 4.47 6.38
N GLY A 85 3.58 3.17 6.43
CA GLY A 85 3.26 2.35 7.60
C GLY A 85 1.76 2.20 7.80
N MET A 86 1.26 2.57 8.98
CA MET A 86 -0.16 2.48 9.31
C MET A 86 -0.86 3.84 9.45
N SER A 87 -0.12 4.89 9.79
CA SER A 87 -0.63 6.22 10.05
C SER A 87 0.23 7.33 9.45
N GLY A 88 1.19 6.95 8.61
CA GLY A 88 2.06 7.91 7.93
C GLY A 88 1.32 8.66 6.83
N GLN A 89 1.59 9.95 6.76
CA GLN A 89 1.06 10.88 5.77
C GLN A 89 2.20 11.74 5.23
N LEU A 90 2.14 12.10 3.98
CA LEU A 90 2.99 13.11 3.37
C LEU A 90 2.10 14.30 3.00
N LEU A 91 2.20 15.36 3.78
CA LEU A 91 1.33 16.53 3.70
C LEU A 91 2.12 17.77 3.27
N LEU A 92 1.51 18.58 2.43
CA LEU A 92 1.97 19.92 2.12
C LEU A 92 1.33 20.89 3.11
N ASN A 93 2.16 21.70 3.71
CA ASN A 93 1.76 22.71 4.70
C ASN A 93 2.45 24.03 4.36
N GLU A 94 1.79 25.16 4.63
CA GLU A 94 2.46 26.45 4.56
C GLU A 94 3.56 26.53 5.63
N PRO A 95 4.66 27.28 5.37
CA PRO A 95 5.77 27.38 6.33
C PRO A 95 5.35 27.85 7.73
N ASP A 96 4.33 28.69 7.80
CA ASP A 96 3.80 29.27 9.05
C ASP A 96 2.72 28.39 9.72
N ASP A 97 2.31 27.29 9.08
CA ASP A 97 1.36 26.36 9.69
C ASP A 97 1.95 25.70 10.95
N PRO A 98 1.15 25.57 12.02
CA PRO A 98 1.61 24.90 13.24
C PRO A 98 2.20 23.52 12.98
N VAL A 99 3.34 23.24 13.61
CA VAL A 99 3.99 21.92 13.52
C VAL A 99 3.36 20.98 14.55
N SER A 100 2.58 20.02 14.07
CA SER A 100 2.00 18.99 14.94
C SER A 100 3.09 18.15 15.61
N SER A 101 2.83 17.68 16.85
CA SER A 101 3.70 16.74 17.58
C SER A 101 3.90 15.39 16.85
N HIS A 102 3.12 15.12 15.82
CA HIS A 102 3.22 13.90 14.99
C HIS A 102 4.05 14.09 13.73
N VAL A 103 4.53 15.28 13.43
CA VAL A 103 5.51 15.49 12.34
C VAL A 103 6.81 14.81 12.73
N ARG A 104 7.33 14.01 11.81
CA ARG A 104 8.55 13.21 12.01
C ARG A 104 9.72 13.70 11.18
N VAL A 105 9.43 14.22 9.98
CA VAL A 105 10.42 14.83 9.10
C VAL A 105 9.76 16.03 8.40
N ARG A 106 10.48 17.14 8.29
CA ARG A 106 10.11 18.32 7.50
C ARG A 106 11.10 18.50 6.36
N PHE A 107 10.59 18.74 5.17
CA PHE A 107 11.39 19.11 4.01
C PHE A 107 11.01 20.54 3.60
N THR A 108 11.99 21.43 3.55
CA THR A 108 11.84 22.77 2.99
C THR A 108 12.46 22.83 1.60
N PHE A 109 11.98 23.75 0.77
CA PHE A 109 12.41 23.88 -0.61
C PHE A 109 13.01 25.27 -0.86
N THR A 110 13.83 25.40 -1.91
CA THR A 110 14.53 26.64 -2.25
C THR A 110 13.59 27.73 -2.76
N ASP A 111 12.44 27.36 -3.31
CA ASP A 111 11.40 28.25 -3.81
C ASP A 111 10.57 28.94 -2.71
N SER A 112 10.83 28.58 -1.43
CA SER A 112 10.08 29.09 -0.27
C SER A 112 8.56 28.82 -0.30
N GLY A 113 8.09 27.88 -1.15
CA GLY A 113 6.73 27.39 -1.17
C GLY A 113 6.42 26.42 -0.03
N PRO A 114 5.24 25.77 -0.07
CA PRO A 114 4.80 24.83 0.98
C PRO A 114 5.85 23.77 1.31
N GLU A 115 5.97 23.46 2.59
CA GLU A 115 6.82 22.37 3.11
C GLU A 115 6.20 21.02 2.88
N LEU A 116 7.00 19.99 2.65
CA LEU A 116 6.54 18.61 2.71
C LEU A 116 6.82 18.05 4.11
N ARG A 117 5.76 17.65 4.81
CA ARG A 117 5.83 17.09 6.17
C ARG A 117 5.47 15.63 6.17
N PHE A 118 6.35 14.78 6.67
CA PHE A 118 6.04 13.38 7.00
C PHE A 118 5.50 13.32 8.40
N THR A 119 4.18 13.09 8.52
CA THR A 119 3.46 12.99 9.79
C THR A 119 3.10 11.54 10.06
N ASP A 120 3.43 11.00 11.25
CA ASP A 120 3.11 9.60 11.59
C ASP A 120 2.91 9.43 13.10
N GLN A 121 1.66 9.30 13.54
CA GLN A 121 1.31 9.13 14.95
C GLN A 121 1.94 7.87 15.55
N ARG A 122 1.92 6.76 14.82
CA ARG A 122 2.32 5.42 15.29
C ARG A 122 3.80 5.13 15.06
N THR A 123 4.51 5.97 14.31
CA THR A 123 5.93 5.81 13.96
C THR A 123 6.27 4.46 13.30
N PHE A 124 5.34 3.91 12.52
CA PHE A 124 5.54 2.66 11.77
C PHE A 124 6.05 2.91 10.35
N GLY A 125 5.78 4.09 9.82
CA GLY A 125 6.35 4.54 8.56
C GLY A 125 7.83 4.82 8.64
N HIS A 126 8.46 5.05 7.51
CA HIS A 126 9.86 5.43 7.44
C HIS A 126 10.20 6.07 6.10
N ILE A 127 11.26 6.85 6.11
CA ILE A 127 11.89 7.44 4.92
C ILE A 127 13.38 7.11 4.96
N LEU A 128 13.98 6.93 3.79
CA LEU A 128 15.43 6.75 3.63
C LEU A 128 15.88 7.26 2.26
N LEU A 129 17.13 7.64 2.15
CA LEU A 129 17.79 7.87 0.86
C LEU A 129 18.46 6.57 0.43
N ASP A 130 18.09 6.06 -0.75
CA ASP A 130 18.68 4.88 -1.37
C ASP A 130 19.60 5.30 -2.52
N ARG A 131 20.89 5.06 -2.37
CA ARG A 131 21.90 5.40 -3.38
C ARG A 131 21.78 4.45 -4.56
N GLY A 132 21.75 5.01 -5.77
CA GLY A 132 21.51 4.24 -7.00
C GLY A 132 20.09 3.75 -7.18
N GLY A 133 19.14 4.15 -6.33
CA GLY A 133 17.77 3.66 -6.29
C GLY A 133 16.77 4.38 -7.20
N ALA A 134 17.19 5.31 -8.06
CA ALA A 134 16.28 6.14 -8.83
C ALA A 134 15.27 5.34 -9.67
N ALA A 135 15.71 4.29 -10.36
CA ALA A 135 14.85 3.44 -11.18
C ALA A 135 13.97 2.52 -10.31
N LEU A 136 14.57 1.86 -9.32
CA LEU A 136 13.91 1.00 -8.34
C LEU A 136 14.79 0.86 -7.10
N PRO A 137 14.36 1.39 -5.95
CA PRO A 137 15.13 1.28 -4.72
C PRO A 137 15.43 -0.16 -4.32
N ALA A 138 16.69 -0.43 -3.95
CA ALA A 138 17.16 -1.76 -3.58
C ALA A 138 16.35 -2.42 -2.43
N PRO A 139 15.92 -1.67 -1.38
CA PRO A 139 15.12 -2.25 -0.31
C PRO A 139 13.77 -2.83 -0.76
N ILE A 140 13.26 -2.44 -1.92
CA ILE A 140 11.96 -2.89 -2.47
C ILE A 140 12.09 -3.70 -3.76
N ALA A 141 13.29 -4.05 -4.19
CA ALA A 141 13.51 -4.83 -5.41
C ALA A 141 12.80 -6.20 -5.40
N HIS A 142 12.55 -6.77 -4.21
CA HIS A 142 11.82 -8.02 -4.01
C HIS A 142 10.29 -7.87 -4.09
N ILE A 143 9.77 -6.66 -4.13
CA ILE A 143 8.33 -6.38 -4.23
C ILE A 143 7.88 -6.56 -5.67
N ALA A 144 6.86 -7.40 -5.88
CA ALA A 144 6.31 -7.65 -7.20
C ALA A 144 5.66 -6.40 -7.80
N PRO A 145 5.56 -6.27 -9.13
CA PRO A 145 4.68 -5.31 -9.75
C PRO A 145 3.25 -5.45 -9.24
N ASP A 146 2.54 -4.33 -9.16
CA ASP A 146 1.12 -4.33 -8.77
C ASP A 146 0.20 -4.34 -10.01
N PRO A 147 -1.09 -4.67 -9.84
CA PRO A 147 -2.02 -4.85 -10.96
C PRO A 147 -2.26 -3.61 -11.84
N LEU A 148 -1.82 -2.43 -11.41
CA LEU A 148 -1.96 -1.17 -12.14
C LEU A 148 -0.66 -0.73 -12.83
N GLU A 149 0.46 -1.44 -12.60
CA GLU A 149 1.73 -1.18 -13.27
C GLU A 149 1.76 -1.81 -14.67
N ALA A 150 2.39 -1.14 -15.65
CA ALA A 150 2.60 -1.69 -17.00
C ALA A 150 3.47 -2.97 -17.00
N ALA A 151 4.33 -3.14 -16.00
CA ALA A 151 5.16 -4.33 -15.81
C ALA A 151 4.43 -5.52 -15.18
N TYR A 152 3.12 -5.40 -14.87
CA TYR A 152 2.34 -6.49 -14.29
C TYR A 152 2.06 -7.59 -15.31
N ASP A 153 2.61 -8.78 -15.04
CA ASP A 153 2.38 -9.99 -15.83
C ASP A 153 1.35 -10.88 -15.10
N GLU A 154 0.09 -10.82 -15.55
CA GLU A 154 -1.01 -11.59 -14.98
C GLU A 154 -0.81 -13.10 -15.13
N GLU A 155 -0.26 -13.56 -16.27
CA GLU A 155 -0.03 -14.98 -16.52
C GLU A 155 1.03 -15.54 -15.58
N ALA A 156 2.12 -14.83 -15.37
CA ALA A 156 3.14 -15.21 -14.40
C ALA A 156 2.59 -15.22 -12.95
N VAL A 157 1.72 -14.28 -12.61
CA VAL A 157 1.06 -14.26 -11.28
C VAL A 157 0.10 -15.43 -11.14
N LEU A 158 -0.68 -15.76 -12.16
CA LEU A 158 -1.58 -16.93 -12.18
C LEU A 158 -0.82 -18.23 -11.93
N ASP A 159 0.29 -18.44 -12.61
CA ASP A 159 1.10 -19.65 -12.47
C ASP A 159 1.74 -19.72 -11.08
N ARG A 160 2.35 -18.64 -10.60
CA ARG A 160 2.91 -18.56 -9.25
C ARG A 160 1.86 -18.73 -8.15
N LEU A 161 0.64 -18.23 -8.34
CA LEU A 161 -0.46 -18.38 -7.40
C LEU A 161 -0.85 -19.85 -7.24
N ARG A 162 -0.93 -20.60 -8.35
CA ARG A 162 -1.38 -21.99 -8.38
C ARG A 162 -0.36 -22.98 -7.80
N THR A 163 0.92 -22.66 -7.89
CA THR A 163 2.00 -23.50 -7.30
C THR A 163 2.13 -23.31 -5.78
N ARG A 164 1.57 -22.26 -5.20
CA ARG A 164 1.61 -22.02 -3.76
C ARG A 164 0.65 -22.97 -3.01
N GLN A 165 1.05 -23.36 -1.78
CA GLN A 165 0.23 -24.16 -0.88
C GLN A 165 -0.21 -23.33 0.32
N THR A 166 -1.14 -22.40 0.09
CA THR A 166 -1.62 -21.49 1.14
C THR A 166 -3.09 -21.11 0.89
N GLY A 167 -3.73 -20.44 1.86
CA GLY A 167 -5.03 -19.83 1.65
C GLY A 167 -4.98 -18.65 0.70
N ILE A 168 -6.00 -18.49 -0.13
CA ILE A 168 -6.01 -17.48 -1.20
C ILE A 168 -5.85 -16.04 -0.68
N LYS A 169 -6.48 -15.67 0.43
CA LYS A 169 -6.31 -14.35 1.02
C LYS A 169 -4.86 -14.10 1.45
N ARG A 170 -4.21 -15.11 2.04
CA ARG A 170 -2.80 -15.01 2.42
C ARG A 170 -1.90 -14.81 1.20
N ALA A 171 -2.20 -15.48 0.09
CA ALA A 171 -1.48 -15.30 -1.16
C ALA A 171 -1.66 -13.89 -1.74
N LEU A 172 -2.89 -13.32 -1.71
CA LEU A 172 -3.15 -11.95 -2.14
C LEU A 172 -2.42 -10.88 -1.30
N LEU A 173 -2.14 -11.18 -0.02
CA LEU A 173 -1.42 -10.28 0.87
C LEU A 173 0.11 -10.38 0.75
N ASP A 174 0.62 -11.35 0.00
CA ASP A 174 2.05 -11.54 -0.22
C ASP A 174 2.56 -10.56 -1.29
N GLN A 175 3.21 -9.50 -0.83
CA GLN A 175 3.71 -8.43 -1.68
C GLN A 175 4.80 -8.88 -2.67
N SER A 176 5.38 -10.07 -2.48
CA SER A 176 6.31 -10.67 -3.45
C SER A 176 5.61 -11.39 -4.59
N LEU A 177 4.31 -11.70 -4.44
CA LEU A 177 3.49 -12.32 -5.49
C LEU A 177 2.72 -11.28 -6.29
N ILE A 178 2.02 -10.40 -5.60
CA ILE A 178 1.21 -9.30 -6.12
C ILE A 178 1.26 -8.16 -5.10
N SER A 179 1.77 -7.02 -5.48
CA SER A 179 1.92 -5.95 -4.51
C SER A 179 0.70 -5.02 -4.46
N GLY A 180 0.65 -4.16 -3.45
CA GLY A 180 -0.39 -3.16 -3.29
C GLY A 180 -1.66 -3.64 -2.60
N VAL A 181 -2.03 -4.91 -2.76
CA VAL A 181 -3.21 -5.49 -2.14
C VAL A 181 -3.01 -5.61 -0.63
N GLY A 182 -3.96 -5.09 0.13
CA GLY A 182 -4.01 -5.25 1.57
C GLY A 182 -5.32 -5.87 2.03
N ASN A 183 -5.65 -5.70 3.32
CA ASN A 183 -6.75 -6.44 3.93
C ASN A 183 -8.12 -6.02 3.38
N ILE A 184 -8.29 -4.72 3.11
CA ILE A 184 -9.54 -4.14 2.59
C ILE A 184 -9.82 -4.71 1.20
N TYR A 185 -8.89 -4.47 0.29
CA TYR A 185 -9.07 -4.82 -1.12
C TYR A 185 -9.01 -6.32 -1.37
N ALA A 186 -8.32 -7.10 -0.52
CA ALA A 186 -8.37 -8.56 -0.57
C ALA A 186 -9.78 -9.09 -0.28
N ASP A 187 -10.46 -8.62 0.78
CA ASP A 187 -11.81 -9.07 1.11
C ASP A 187 -12.83 -8.64 0.05
N GLU A 188 -12.75 -7.40 -0.44
CA GLU A 188 -13.64 -6.90 -1.50
C GLU A 188 -13.47 -7.67 -2.81
N ALA A 189 -12.24 -7.93 -3.24
CA ALA A 189 -11.95 -8.72 -4.43
C ALA A 189 -12.43 -10.18 -4.30
N LEU A 190 -12.22 -10.80 -3.14
CA LEU A 190 -12.70 -12.14 -2.84
C LEU A 190 -14.23 -12.22 -2.85
N TRP A 191 -14.93 -11.20 -2.31
CA TRP A 191 -16.38 -11.12 -2.38
C TRP A 191 -16.85 -10.95 -3.82
N ARG A 192 -16.24 -10.08 -4.60
CA ARG A 192 -16.55 -9.86 -6.01
C ARG A 192 -16.39 -11.15 -6.82
N ALA A 193 -15.29 -11.87 -6.61
CA ALA A 193 -14.99 -13.15 -7.26
C ALA A 193 -15.76 -14.35 -6.68
N LYS A 194 -16.66 -14.18 -5.70
CA LYS A 194 -17.39 -15.25 -5.00
C LYS A 194 -16.46 -16.35 -4.46
N THR A 195 -15.31 -15.96 -3.93
CA THR A 195 -14.28 -16.88 -3.45
C THR A 195 -14.08 -16.70 -1.94
N HIS A 196 -14.17 -17.79 -1.18
CA HIS A 196 -13.94 -17.76 0.26
C HIS A 196 -12.45 -17.53 0.56
N TRP A 197 -12.13 -16.69 1.56
CA TRP A 197 -10.77 -16.29 1.94
C TRP A 197 -9.85 -17.46 2.29
N ALA A 198 -10.39 -18.57 2.85
CA ALA A 198 -9.64 -19.75 3.25
C ALA A 198 -9.46 -20.79 2.12
N LYS A 199 -9.95 -20.53 0.90
CA LYS A 199 -9.79 -21.47 -0.22
C LYS A 199 -8.31 -21.66 -0.51
N ALA A 200 -7.86 -22.93 -0.58
CA ALA A 200 -6.48 -23.26 -0.92
C ALA A 200 -6.16 -22.86 -2.36
N THR A 201 -5.03 -22.17 -2.56
CA THR A 201 -4.55 -21.75 -3.89
C THR A 201 -4.42 -22.94 -4.84
N SER A 202 -3.88 -24.06 -4.37
CA SER A 202 -3.71 -25.31 -5.12
C SER A 202 -5.04 -25.97 -5.57
N SER A 203 -6.18 -25.56 -4.98
CA SER A 203 -7.51 -26.05 -5.37
C SER A 203 -8.22 -25.13 -6.37
N MET A 204 -7.61 -24.00 -6.72
CA MET A 204 -8.22 -23.05 -7.65
C MET A 204 -7.97 -23.49 -9.10
N ARG A 205 -9.06 -23.54 -9.87
CA ARG A 205 -8.97 -23.68 -11.33
C ARG A 205 -8.44 -22.36 -11.92
N ARG A 206 -7.69 -22.43 -13.04
CA ARG A 206 -7.12 -21.25 -13.71
C ARG A 206 -8.16 -20.14 -13.93
N ALA A 207 -9.33 -20.49 -14.48
CA ALA A 207 -10.41 -19.53 -14.71
C ALA A 207 -10.93 -18.86 -13.41
N GLY A 208 -10.92 -19.57 -12.28
CA GLY A 208 -11.28 -19.02 -10.98
C GLY A 208 -10.22 -18.04 -10.44
N ALA A 209 -8.95 -18.37 -10.65
CA ALA A 209 -7.83 -17.49 -10.28
C ALA A 209 -7.82 -16.22 -11.15
N ALA A 210 -8.01 -16.36 -12.47
CA ALA A 210 -8.10 -15.22 -13.39
C ALA A 210 -9.25 -14.27 -13.02
N ARG A 211 -10.46 -14.81 -12.72
CA ARG A 211 -11.57 -13.96 -12.24
C ARG A 211 -11.24 -13.24 -10.94
N LEU A 212 -10.48 -13.86 -10.05
CA LEU A 212 -10.06 -13.20 -8.82
C LEU A 212 -9.06 -12.06 -9.10
N LEU A 213 -8.06 -12.27 -9.97
CA LEU A 213 -7.12 -11.22 -10.33
C LEU A 213 -7.80 -10.06 -11.07
N ALA A 214 -8.75 -10.35 -11.96
CA ALA A 214 -9.59 -9.32 -12.57
C ALA A 214 -10.37 -8.53 -11.51
N ALA A 215 -11.00 -9.21 -10.55
CA ALA A 215 -11.69 -8.55 -9.44
C ALA A 215 -10.75 -7.69 -8.56
N VAL A 216 -9.51 -8.12 -8.33
CA VAL A 216 -8.49 -7.31 -7.63
C VAL A 216 -8.24 -6.02 -8.41
N ARG A 217 -8.00 -6.11 -9.72
CA ARG A 217 -7.74 -4.94 -10.57
C ARG A 217 -8.92 -3.97 -10.58
N GLU A 218 -10.13 -4.48 -10.74
CA GLU A 218 -11.35 -3.67 -10.75
C GLU A 218 -11.54 -2.91 -9.43
N VAL A 219 -11.45 -3.60 -8.29
CA VAL A 219 -11.62 -2.98 -6.96
C VAL A 219 -10.56 -1.92 -6.71
N LEU A 220 -9.29 -2.17 -7.07
CA LEU A 220 -8.22 -1.19 -6.93
C LEU A 220 -8.43 0.03 -7.83
N ALA A 221 -8.88 -0.17 -9.05
CA ALA A 221 -9.16 0.93 -9.99
C ALA A 221 -10.34 1.79 -9.52
N GLU A 222 -11.44 1.18 -9.05
CA GLU A 222 -12.58 1.88 -8.49
C GLU A 222 -12.19 2.67 -7.23
N ALA A 223 -11.40 2.06 -6.34
CA ALA A 223 -10.91 2.73 -5.14
C ALA A 223 -10.03 3.94 -5.49
N LEU A 224 -9.16 3.79 -6.49
CA LEU A 224 -8.32 4.88 -6.95
C LEU A 224 -9.15 6.03 -7.57
N ALA A 225 -10.18 5.70 -8.35
CA ALA A 225 -11.09 6.70 -8.92
C ALA A 225 -11.86 7.47 -7.82
N ALA A 226 -12.16 6.83 -6.69
CA ALA A 226 -12.80 7.43 -5.53
C ALA A 226 -11.82 8.16 -4.56
N GLY A 227 -10.53 8.25 -4.90
CA GLY A 227 -9.52 8.90 -4.06
C GLY A 227 -9.03 8.06 -2.87
N GLY A 228 -9.25 6.72 -2.90
CA GLY A 228 -8.92 5.81 -1.83
C GLY A 228 -10.02 5.66 -0.78
N THR A 229 -9.74 4.90 0.30
CA THR A 229 -10.66 4.72 1.43
C THR A 229 -10.43 5.77 2.51
N SER A 230 -11.51 6.21 3.16
CA SER A 230 -11.51 7.12 4.31
C SER A 230 -11.96 6.43 5.60
N PHE A 231 -11.63 5.16 5.79
CA PHE A 231 -11.93 4.46 7.05
C PHE A 231 -11.28 5.08 8.27
N ASP A 232 -10.15 5.71 8.04
CA ASP A 232 -9.39 6.40 9.06
C ASP A 232 -9.15 7.82 8.54
N SER A 233 -9.42 8.82 9.36
CA SER A 233 -9.08 10.23 9.07
C SER A 233 -7.59 10.44 8.77
N LEU A 234 -6.80 9.39 8.95
CA LEU A 234 -5.37 9.34 8.63
C LEU A 234 -5.08 9.03 7.15
N TYR A 235 -6.09 8.59 6.35
CA TYR A 235 -5.88 8.29 4.93
C TYR A 235 -6.33 9.47 4.07
N VAL A 236 -5.40 10.39 3.87
CA VAL A 236 -5.63 11.65 3.16
C VAL A 236 -4.62 11.82 2.03
N ASN A 237 -4.97 12.65 1.04
CA ASN A 237 -4.05 13.11 0.02
C ASN A 237 -3.05 14.12 0.60
N VAL A 238 -2.14 14.65 -0.24
CA VAL A 238 -1.13 15.63 0.21
C VAL A 238 -1.71 16.96 0.73
N ASN A 239 -2.97 17.25 0.43
CA ASN A 239 -3.70 18.44 0.90
C ASN A 239 -4.55 18.15 2.15
N GLY A 240 -4.48 16.93 2.71
CA GLY A 240 -5.28 16.54 3.89
C GLY A 240 -6.73 16.13 3.58
N GLU A 241 -7.10 15.90 2.33
CA GLU A 241 -8.45 15.50 1.95
C GLU A 241 -8.61 13.98 1.91
N SER A 242 -9.72 13.48 2.45
CA SER A 242 -10.06 12.05 2.51
C SER A 242 -10.74 11.56 1.23
N GLY A 243 -10.48 10.31 0.84
CA GLY A 243 -11.22 9.63 -0.23
C GLY A 243 -12.61 9.14 0.22
N TYR A 244 -13.41 8.65 -0.72
CA TYR A 244 -14.82 8.26 -0.48
C TYR A 244 -15.10 6.77 -0.68
N PHE A 245 -14.12 5.95 -0.99
CA PHE A 245 -14.35 4.53 -1.34
C PHE A 245 -14.93 3.69 -0.19
N SER A 246 -14.76 4.11 1.06
CA SER A 246 -15.36 3.43 2.23
C SER A 246 -16.88 3.24 2.12
N ARG A 247 -17.57 4.15 1.42
CA ARG A 247 -19.03 4.08 1.17
C ARG A 247 -19.44 2.98 0.18
N SER A 248 -18.50 2.46 -0.60
CA SER A 248 -18.74 1.46 -1.65
C SER A 248 -18.36 0.04 -1.24
N LEU A 249 -17.93 -0.17 0.01
CA LEU A 249 -17.50 -1.49 0.46
C LEU A 249 -18.67 -2.44 0.63
N ALA A 250 -18.48 -3.66 0.12
CA ALA A 250 -19.49 -4.70 0.11
C ALA A 250 -19.46 -5.58 1.37
N VAL A 251 -18.25 -5.86 1.91
CA VAL A 251 -18.08 -6.77 3.06
C VAL A 251 -17.10 -6.25 4.10
N TYR A 252 -16.04 -5.55 3.73
CA TYR A 252 -15.02 -5.13 4.68
C TYR A 252 -15.59 -4.14 5.71
N GLY A 253 -15.41 -4.46 7.01
CA GLY A 253 -15.90 -3.64 8.13
C GLY A 253 -17.41 -3.76 8.39
N ARG A 254 -18.14 -4.59 7.63
CA ARG A 254 -19.61 -4.68 7.65
C ARG A 254 -20.12 -5.95 8.34
N GLU A 255 -19.49 -6.36 9.44
CA GLU A 255 -19.94 -7.52 10.24
C GLU A 255 -21.40 -7.36 10.67
N GLY A 256 -22.23 -8.37 10.41
CA GLY A 256 -23.67 -8.39 10.76
C GLY A 256 -24.57 -7.64 9.78
N GLU A 257 -24.02 -6.78 8.93
CA GLU A 257 -24.81 -6.05 7.92
C GLU A 257 -25.20 -6.96 6.73
N PRO A 258 -26.30 -6.63 6.03
CA PRO A 258 -26.73 -7.42 4.89
C PRO A 258 -25.74 -7.35 3.73
N CYS A 259 -25.41 -8.51 3.17
CA CYS A 259 -24.63 -8.60 1.93
C CYS A 259 -25.41 -7.92 0.78
N PRO A 260 -24.83 -6.96 0.04
CA PRO A 260 -25.53 -6.23 -1.01
C PRO A 260 -25.99 -7.13 -2.18
N ARG A 261 -25.46 -8.37 -2.28
CA ARG A 261 -25.83 -9.31 -3.34
C ARG A 261 -27.00 -10.24 -2.96
N CYS A 262 -27.10 -10.68 -1.69
CA CYS A 262 -28.06 -11.72 -1.29
C CYS A 262 -28.76 -11.48 0.05
N GLY A 263 -28.51 -10.34 0.72
CA GLY A 263 -29.14 -10.00 2.00
C GLY A 263 -28.60 -10.76 3.22
N THR A 264 -27.81 -11.82 3.04
CA THR A 264 -27.27 -12.59 4.17
C THR A 264 -26.28 -11.76 4.99
N PRO A 265 -26.33 -11.80 6.33
CA PRO A 265 -25.38 -11.08 7.17
C PRO A 265 -23.92 -11.43 6.87
N VAL A 266 -23.07 -10.41 6.71
CA VAL A 266 -21.63 -10.55 6.50
C VAL A 266 -21.00 -11.14 7.77
N ARG A 267 -20.10 -12.10 7.62
CA ARG A 267 -19.30 -12.68 8.68
C ARG A 267 -17.94 -12.03 8.79
N ARG A 268 -17.50 -11.95 10.04
CA ARG A 268 -16.12 -11.65 10.39
C ARG A 268 -15.47 -12.88 11.01
N ASP A 269 -14.38 -13.35 10.43
CA ASP A 269 -13.58 -14.46 10.93
C ASP A 269 -12.19 -13.98 11.36
N PRO A 270 -11.58 -14.57 12.40
CA PRO A 270 -10.17 -14.34 12.71
C PRO A 270 -9.29 -14.78 11.52
N PHE A 271 -8.33 -13.94 11.16
CA PHE A 271 -7.38 -14.22 10.09
C PHE A 271 -6.01 -13.64 10.43
N MET A 272 -5.04 -14.49 10.77
CA MET A 272 -3.73 -14.06 11.25
C MET A 272 -3.89 -13.05 12.43
N ASN A 273 -3.22 -11.90 12.38
CA ASN A 273 -3.35 -10.81 13.36
C ASN A 273 -4.41 -9.77 12.97
N ARG A 274 -5.39 -10.13 12.13
CA ARG A 274 -6.45 -9.25 11.60
C ARG A 274 -7.74 -10.02 11.39
N SER A 275 -8.71 -9.45 10.67
CA SER A 275 -9.97 -10.10 10.35
C SER A 275 -10.11 -10.36 8.85
N ALA A 276 -10.93 -11.35 8.49
CA ALA A 276 -11.44 -11.57 7.16
C ALA A 276 -12.96 -11.38 7.17
N TYR A 277 -13.48 -10.61 6.22
CA TYR A 277 -14.91 -10.37 6.06
C TYR A 277 -15.41 -11.10 4.82
N SER A 278 -16.54 -11.81 4.93
CA SER A 278 -17.11 -12.56 3.81
C SER A 278 -18.62 -12.78 3.97
N CYS A 279 -19.31 -12.95 2.84
CA CYS A 279 -20.69 -13.41 2.85
C CYS A 279 -20.71 -14.94 2.83
N PRO A 280 -21.30 -15.64 3.83
CA PRO A 280 -21.26 -17.11 3.92
C PRO A 280 -22.03 -17.82 2.80
N VAL A 281 -23.00 -17.14 2.17
CA VAL A 281 -23.76 -17.67 1.04
C VAL A 281 -23.04 -17.43 -0.29
N CYS A 282 -22.60 -16.19 -0.54
CA CYS A 282 -21.89 -15.85 -1.80
C CYS A 282 -20.49 -16.44 -1.88
N GLN A 283 -19.86 -16.68 -0.72
CA GLN A 283 -18.50 -17.20 -0.58
C GLN A 283 -18.52 -18.43 0.35
N PRO A 284 -19.09 -19.56 -0.08
CA PRO A 284 -19.21 -20.72 0.79
C PRO A 284 -17.83 -21.25 1.21
N ARG A 285 -17.73 -21.63 2.48
CA ARG A 285 -16.49 -22.18 3.04
C ARG A 285 -16.05 -23.43 2.28
N PRO A 286 -14.77 -23.56 1.91
CA PRO A 286 -14.27 -24.78 1.28
C PRO A 286 -14.51 -26.00 2.16
N ARG A 287 -14.94 -27.10 1.56
CA ARG A 287 -15.01 -28.38 2.30
C ARG A 287 -13.61 -28.85 2.65
N PRO A 288 -13.34 -29.32 3.88
CA PRO A 288 -12.06 -29.92 4.22
C PRO A 288 -11.75 -31.09 3.27
N ARG A 289 -10.50 -31.21 2.85
CA ARG A 289 -10.07 -32.40 2.09
C ARG A 289 -10.19 -33.63 2.97
N GLN A 290 -10.50 -34.79 2.39
CA GLN A 290 -10.75 -36.05 3.11
C GLN A 290 -9.64 -36.42 4.10
N GLY A 291 -8.35 -36.14 3.78
CA GLY A 291 -7.22 -36.39 4.67
C GLY A 291 -7.10 -35.49 5.92
N GLU A 292 -7.76 -34.31 5.94
CA GLU A 292 -7.77 -33.44 7.14
C GLU A 292 -8.85 -33.84 8.16
N ARG A 293 -9.84 -34.65 7.75
CA ARG A 293 -10.87 -35.20 8.63
C ARG A 293 -10.30 -36.29 9.55
N ASP A 294 -9.40 -37.12 9.03
CA ASP A 294 -8.81 -38.23 9.78
C ASP A 294 -7.85 -37.78 10.89
N LEU A 295 -7.23 -36.61 10.75
CA LEU A 295 -6.35 -36.06 11.79
C LEU A 295 -7.12 -35.45 12.98
N ARG A 296 -8.32 -34.91 12.76
CA ARG A 296 -9.17 -34.36 13.83
C ARG A 296 -9.93 -35.43 14.62
N SER A 297 -10.23 -36.58 14.00
CA SER A 297 -10.89 -37.71 14.67
C SER A 297 -9.91 -38.56 15.52
N ARG A 298 -8.60 -38.34 15.40
CA ARG A 298 -7.56 -39.03 16.20
C ARG A 298 -7.07 -38.20 17.40
N SER A 299 -7.61 -37.00 17.60
CA SER A 299 -7.22 -36.07 18.69
C SER A 299 -8.35 -35.85 19.71
N THR A 300 -9.37 -36.70 19.70
CA THR A 300 -10.38 -36.90 20.74
C THR A 300 -10.27 -38.35 21.20
#